data_3f663ad784f99d2ed50136caf9c9ebe4
#
_entry.id   3f663ad784f99d2ed50136caf9c9ebe4
#
_cell.length_a   1.000
_cell.length_b   1.000
_cell.length_c   1.000
_cell.angle_alpha   90.00
_cell.angle_beta   90.00
_cell.angle_gamma   90.00
#
_symmetry.space_group_name_H-M   'P 1'
#
loop_
_entity.id
_entity.type
_entity.pdbx_description
1 polymer ?
#
loop_
_entity_poly.entity_id
_entity_poly.type
_entity_poly.pdbx_seq_one_letter_code
_entity_poly.pdbx_strand_id
1 'polypeptide(L)'
;YVRSRGRAKELADYLVENAINASFYHAGLDTATREKRQEEWQSGEKRVIVATNAFGMGIDKTDVRMVIHYDSPSNLEAYFQEAGRAGRDGKKSYAVLLFSGGDDTRLRKRIEDTYPPKEFIRDVYDHLAYFFEIGINSGRGHVFELSLEKFCMVYKYFPIRVDAALHILKNAGYIDYEPMPDTRSRLKFILSRDELYYLKESSEEESRVTTTLLRRYSGLFTDYRYIDESVIASDTCLTRDQIYMTLRSLHKRRIVDFQPRKNIPYIKYNIDRIDGKDIVLSKDIYDNLKSEFSTRIESMILYLRNDYICRSQQLLGYFGEYNAHECGMCDICISSDSNFCSEDLLSPAKEAILNLLSDNEKHSIVELKTLLFDEVLVKAALQYLIYEEYI
;
A
#
# COMPACT_ATOMS: atom_id res chain seq x y z
N TYR A 1 11.04 -2.33 8.49
CA TYR A 1 9.99 -1.95 7.55
C TYR A 1 9.98 -0.45 7.32
N VAL A 2 9.77 -0.05 6.07
CA VAL A 2 9.63 1.34 5.61
C VAL A 2 8.46 1.48 4.67
N ARG A 3 7.97 2.70 4.46
CA ARG A 3 6.77 2.95 3.66
C ARG A 3 7.02 3.16 2.16
N SER A 4 8.15 3.73 1.79
CA SER A 4 8.41 4.07 0.39
C SER A 4 9.52 3.21 -0.22
N ARG A 5 9.39 2.98 -1.54
CA ARG A 5 10.38 2.24 -2.32
C ARG A 5 11.75 2.93 -2.31
N GLY A 6 11.76 4.27 -2.43
CA GLY A 6 12.98 5.07 -2.36
C GLY A 6 13.66 4.93 -1.01
N ARG A 7 12.90 5.07 0.09
CA ARG A 7 13.43 4.93 1.43
C ARG A 7 13.96 3.52 1.75
N ALA A 8 13.34 2.49 1.16
CA ALA A 8 13.85 1.12 1.31
C ALA A 8 15.28 0.98 0.75
N LYS A 9 15.54 1.58 -0.41
CA LYS A 9 16.86 1.60 -1.01
C LYS A 9 17.83 2.48 -0.23
N GLU A 10 17.47 3.74 0.05
CA GLU A 10 18.30 4.69 0.79
C GLU A 10 18.79 4.14 2.14
N LEU A 11 17.86 3.53 2.90
CA LEU A 11 18.19 2.96 4.20
C LEU A 11 19.07 1.70 4.08
N ALA A 12 18.85 0.87 3.05
CA ALA A 12 19.71 -0.28 2.80
C ALA A 12 21.12 0.15 2.39
N ASP A 13 21.25 1.15 1.54
CA ASP A 13 22.53 1.72 1.11
C ASP A 13 23.26 2.33 2.33
N TYR A 14 22.56 3.10 3.16
CA TYR A 14 23.10 3.64 4.42
C TYR A 14 23.62 2.55 5.37
N LEU A 15 22.88 1.43 5.52
CA LEU A 15 23.33 0.31 6.35
C LEU A 15 24.60 -0.33 5.78
N VAL A 16 24.70 -0.49 4.46
CA VAL A 16 25.90 -1.04 3.79
C VAL A 16 27.10 -0.12 3.98
N GLU A 17 26.93 1.20 3.85
CA GLU A 17 27.98 2.18 4.11
C GLU A 17 28.49 2.12 5.56
N ASN A 18 27.64 1.71 6.50
CA ASN A 18 28.00 1.50 7.91
C ASN A 18 28.40 0.04 8.23
N ALA A 19 28.88 -0.71 7.24
CA ALA A 19 29.37 -2.07 7.36
C ALA A 19 28.32 -3.11 7.83
N ILE A 20 27.03 -2.82 7.65
CA ILE A 20 25.94 -3.76 7.89
C ILE A 20 25.51 -4.36 6.56
N ASN A 21 25.65 -5.69 6.41
CA ASN A 21 25.28 -6.37 5.17
C ASN A 21 23.76 -6.38 4.99
N ALA A 22 23.25 -5.46 4.17
CA ALA A 22 21.83 -5.21 3.96
C ALA A 22 21.43 -5.32 2.47
N SER A 23 20.16 -5.57 2.24
CA SER A 23 19.51 -5.48 0.93
C SER A 23 18.13 -4.82 1.08
N PHE A 24 17.48 -4.46 -0.02
CA PHE A 24 16.15 -3.87 0.01
C PHE A 24 15.14 -4.67 -0.82
N TYR A 25 13.86 -4.58 -0.44
CA TYR A 25 12.78 -5.32 -1.10
C TYR A 25 11.50 -4.47 -1.21
N HIS A 26 10.92 -4.40 -2.41
CA HIS A 26 9.63 -3.76 -2.64
C HIS A 26 8.96 -4.30 -3.91
N ALA A 27 7.65 -4.09 -4.06
CA ALA A 27 6.86 -4.57 -5.20
C ALA A 27 7.27 -4.00 -6.57
N GLY A 28 8.04 -2.90 -6.60
CA GLY A 28 8.51 -2.31 -7.86
C GLY A 28 9.76 -2.97 -8.45
N LEU A 29 10.34 -3.97 -7.78
CA LEU A 29 11.41 -4.80 -8.34
C LEU A 29 10.81 -5.86 -9.26
N ASP A 30 11.56 -6.28 -10.27
CA ASP A 30 11.19 -7.43 -11.10
C ASP A 30 11.21 -8.73 -10.29
N THR A 31 10.52 -9.75 -10.79
CA THR A 31 10.33 -11.00 -10.05
C THR A 31 11.65 -11.70 -9.74
N ALA A 32 12.56 -11.78 -10.70
CA ALA A 32 13.85 -12.45 -10.51
C ALA A 32 14.72 -11.75 -9.45
N THR A 33 14.75 -10.41 -9.45
CA THR A 33 15.44 -9.62 -8.42
C THR A 33 14.80 -9.81 -7.05
N ARG A 34 13.46 -9.89 -6.96
CA ARG A 34 12.77 -10.14 -5.69
C ARG A 34 13.11 -11.51 -5.11
N GLU A 35 13.04 -12.54 -5.92
CA GLU A 35 13.37 -13.92 -5.54
C GLU A 35 14.82 -13.99 -5.06
N LYS A 36 15.78 -13.49 -5.83
CA LYS A 36 17.19 -13.47 -5.47
C LYS A 36 17.45 -12.81 -4.12
N ARG A 37 16.91 -11.61 -3.88
CA ARG A 37 17.10 -10.87 -2.62
C ARG A 37 16.46 -11.56 -1.43
N GLN A 38 15.34 -12.22 -1.65
CA GLN A 38 14.68 -13.03 -0.64
C GLN A 38 15.54 -14.26 -0.27
N GLU A 39 16.09 -14.95 -1.26
CA GLU A 39 17.00 -16.10 -1.05
C GLU A 39 18.28 -15.70 -0.34
N GLU A 40 18.93 -14.60 -0.74
CA GLU A 40 20.12 -14.04 -0.08
C GLU A 40 19.86 -13.73 1.40
N TRP A 41 18.67 -13.22 1.72
CA TRP A 41 18.29 -12.97 3.11
C TRP A 41 17.89 -14.25 3.85
N GLN A 42 17.19 -15.17 3.22
CA GLN A 42 16.80 -16.47 3.82
C GLN A 42 18.03 -17.31 4.14
N SER A 43 19.02 -17.38 3.25
CA SER A 43 20.28 -18.10 3.45
C SER A 43 21.19 -17.45 4.51
N GLY A 44 20.94 -16.18 4.87
CA GLY A 44 21.78 -15.41 5.77
C GLY A 44 22.95 -14.69 5.09
N GLU A 45 23.09 -14.78 3.77
CA GLU A 45 24.08 -14.01 3.01
C GLU A 45 23.87 -12.50 3.22
N LYS A 46 22.61 -12.06 3.22
CA LYS A 46 22.23 -10.72 3.65
C LYS A 46 21.63 -10.77 5.06
N ARG A 47 22.29 -10.08 6.00
CA ARG A 47 21.85 -10.07 7.39
C ARG A 47 20.58 -9.24 7.60
N VAL A 48 20.42 -8.16 6.89
CA VAL A 48 19.29 -7.23 7.02
C VAL A 48 18.57 -7.08 5.68
N ILE A 49 17.24 -7.07 5.73
CA ILE A 49 16.40 -6.70 4.59
C ILE A 49 15.55 -5.48 4.95
N VAL A 50 15.71 -4.41 4.19
CA VAL A 50 14.89 -3.20 4.33
C VAL A 50 13.72 -3.31 3.35
N ALA A 51 12.51 -3.40 3.85
CA ALA A 51 11.38 -3.73 3.00
C ALA A 51 10.16 -2.83 3.22
N THR A 52 9.36 -2.69 2.17
CA THR A 52 7.98 -2.22 2.31
C THR A 52 7.07 -3.39 2.70
N ASN A 53 5.78 -3.10 2.95
CA ASN A 53 4.75 -4.12 3.23
C ASN A 53 4.62 -5.22 2.16
N ALA A 54 5.25 -5.04 0.99
CA ALA A 54 5.32 -6.08 -0.04
C ALA A 54 6.15 -7.30 0.38
N PHE A 55 7.00 -7.15 1.41
CA PHE A 55 7.79 -8.24 1.98
C PHE A 55 7.02 -8.89 3.10
N GLY A 56 6.28 -9.94 2.77
CA GLY A 56 5.40 -10.49 3.78
C GLY A 56 4.82 -11.86 3.45
N MET A 57 3.98 -11.99 2.47
CA MET A 57 3.33 -13.27 2.16
C MET A 57 4.35 -14.32 1.71
N GLY A 58 4.27 -15.51 2.30
CA GLY A 58 5.14 -16.65 1.93
C GLY A 58 6.57 -16.62 2.51
N ILE A 59 6.89 -15.69 3.41
CA ILE A 59 8.19 -15.62 4.07
C ILE A 59 8.13 -16.40 5.38
N ASP A 60 8.88 -17.49 5.43
CA ASP A 60 8.99 -18.34 6.61
C ASP A 60 10.46 -18.54 7.02
N LYS A 61 11.07 -17.48 7.55
CA LYS A 61 12.39 -17.53 8.20
C LYS A 61 12.16 -17.57 9.70
N THR A 62 12.61 -18.63 10.36
CA THR A 62 12.34 -18.88 11.78
C THR A 62 13.23 -18.09 12.73
N ASP A 63 14.45 -17.78 12.32
CA ASP A 63 15.51 -17.18 13.12
C ASP A 63 15.59 -15.64 13.04
N VAL A 64 14.49 -14.98 12.71
CA VAL A 64 14.44 -13.51 12.71
C VAL A 64 14.53 -13.00 14.15
N ARG A 65 15.62 -12.30 14.47
CA ARG A 65 15.88 -11.79 15.84
C ARG A 65 15.29 -10.41 16.08
N MET A 66 15.09 -9.63 15.03
CA MET A 66 14.60 -8.27 15.18
C MET A 66 13.75 -7.85 13.98
N VAL A 67 12.60 -7.28 14.26
CA VAL A 67 11.75 -6.57 13.30
C VAL A 67 11.68 -5.11 13.72
N ILE A 68 12.12 -4.21 12.84
CA ILE A 68 12.11 -2.77 13.09
C ILE A 68 11.15 -2.10 12.14
N HIS A 69 10.16 -1.39 12.68
CA HIS A 69 9.33 -0.45 11.93
C HIS A 69 9.99 0.93 12.02
N TYR A 70 10.65 1.31 10.94
CA TYR A 70 11.27 2.64 10.80
C TYR A 70 10.20 3.72 10.55
N ASP A 71 9.20 3.38 9.77
CA ASP A 71 7.99 4.19 9.58
C ASP A 71 6.80 3.47 10.23
N SER A 72 5.92 4.20 10.90
CA SER A 72 4.72 3.65 11.53
C SER A 72 3.80 2.96 10.52
N PRO A 73 3.35 1.72 10.77
CA PRO A 73 2.37 1.02 9.94
C PRO A 73 1.05 1.79 9.85
N SER A 74 0.18 1.40 8.94
CA SER A 74 -1.12 2.08 8.77
C SER A 74 -2.15 1.65 9.81
N ASN A 75 -2.01 0.46 10.35
CA ASN A 75 -2.96 -0.18 11.26
C ASN A 75 -2.26 -1.25 12.10
N LEU A 76 -2.95 -1.71 13.13
CA LEU A 76 -2.43 -2.72 14.05
C LEU A 76 -2.35 -4.11 13.41
N GLU A 77 -3.20 -4.42 12.45
CA GLU A 77 -3.17 -5.70 11.72
C GLU A 77 -1.86 -5.85 10.93
N ALA A 78 -1.46 -4.80 10.20
CA ALA A 78 -0.19 -4.78 9.48
C ALA A 78 0.99 -4.86 10.45
N TYR A 79 0.95 -4.08 11.54
CA TYR A 79 1.98 -4.14 12.59
C TYR A 79 2.12 -5.55 13.16
N PHE A 80 1.01 -6.16 13.56
CA PHE A 80 1.00 -7.51 14.14
C PHE A 80 1.54 -8.56 13.15
N GLN A 81 1.12 -8.50 11.90
CA GLN A 81 1.56 -9.41 10.86
C GLN A 81 3.07 -9.27 10.57
N GLU A 82 3.59 -8.05 10.58
CA GLU A 82 5.00 -7.76 10.31
C GLU A 82 5.86 -8.07 11.54
N ALA A 83 5.46 -7.64 12.73
CA ALA A 83 6.14 -7.92 14.01
C ALA A 83 6.18 -9.42 14.34
N GLY A 84 5.10 -10.14 14.04
CA GLY A 84 4.97 -11.59 14.26
C GLY A 84 5.90 -12.46 13.40
N ARG A 85 6.78 -11.85 12.60
CA ARG A 85 7.87 -12.57 11.90
C ARG A 85 9.06 -12.82 12.79
N ALA A 86 9.20 -12.08 13.89
CA ALA A 86 10.27 -12.24 14.84
C ALA A 86 10.04 -13.46 15.74
N GLY A 87 11.08 -14.26 15.99
CA GLY A 87 11.09 -15.29 17.01
C GLY A 87 10.22 -16.53 16.76
N ARG A 88 9.96 -16.89 15.51
CA ARG A 88 9.18 -18.10 15.18
C ARG A 88 9.81 -19.41 15.65
N ASP A 89 11.09 -19.39 15.98
CA ASP A 89 11.81 -20.51 16.59
C ASP A 89 11.67 -20.55 18.13
N GLY A 90 10.84 -19.71 18.73
CA GLY A 90 10.62 -19.59 20.16
C GLY A 90 11.74 -18.92 20.94
N LYS A 91 12.80 -18.44 20.27
CA LYS A 91 13.89 -17.73 20.93
C LYS A 91 13.58 -16.25 21.08
N LYS A 92 14.21 -15.61 22.07
CA LYS A 92 14.07 -14.19 22.34
C LYS A 92 14.32 -13.36 21.08
N SER A 93 13.38 -12.49 20.76
CA SER A 93 13.39 -11.60 19.62
C SER A 93 12.72 -10.28 19.98
N TYR A 94 12.94 -9.28 19.14
CA TYR A 94 12.49 -7.92 19.42
C TYR A 94 11.65 -7.38 18.26
N ALA A 95 10.49 -6.81 18.59
CA ALA A 95 9.70 -5.97 17.70
C ALA A 95 9.88 -4.51 18.15
N VAL A 96 10.53 -3.71 17.32
CA VAL A 96 10.83 -2.31 17.62
C VAL A 96 10.06 -1.42 16.66
N LEU A 97 9.33 -0.44 17.20
CA LEU A 97 8.65 0.56 16.41
C LEU A 97 9.20 1.94 16.78
N LEU A 98 9.76 2.62 15.77
CA LEU A 98 10.26 3.99 15.93
C LEU A 98 9.10 4.94 15.72
N PHE A 99 8.83 5.76 16.73
CA PHE A 99 7.72 6.72 16.72
C PHE A 99 8.22 8.12 17.07
N SER A 100 7.69 9.10 16.38
CA SER A 100 7.94 10.53 16.64
C SER A 100 6.62 11.30 16.70
N GLY A 101 6.59 12.45 17.38
CA GLY A 101 5.39 13.28 17.49
C GLY A 101 4.79 13.75 16.15
N GLY A 102 5.56 13.69 15.06
CA GLY A 102 5.07 14.00 13.71
C GLY A 102 4.30 12.85 13.03
N ASP A 103 4.38 11.62 13.58
CA ASP A 103 3.76 10.45 12.95
C ASP A 103 2.25 10.46 13.05
N ASP A 104 1.69 11.01 14.14
CA ASP A 104 0.25 11.23 14.27
C ASP A 104 -0.33 12.05 13.13
N THR A 105 0.29 13.20 12.87
CA THR A 105 -0.14 14.09 11.79
C THR A 105 -0.03 13.41 10.44
N ARG A 106 1.02 12.60 10.22
CA ARG A 106 1.19 11.83 9.01
C ARG A 106 0.15 10.71 8.88
N LEU A 107 -0.17 10.02 9.97
CA LEU A 107 -1.19 8.97 9.99
C LEU A 107 -2.59 9.56 9.71
N ARG A 108 -2.97 10.66 10.36
CA ARG A 108 -4.26 11.33 10.12
C ARG A 108 -4.37 11.90 8.73
N LYS A 109 -3.29 12.48 8.19
CA LYS A 109 -3.26 12.96 6.81
C LYS A 109 -3.60 11.86 5.80
N ARG A 110 -3.25 10.59 6.09
CA ARG A 110 -3.62 9.47 5.21
C ARG A 110 -5.12 9.28 5.07
N ILE A 111 -5.90 9.61 6.12
CA ILE A 111 -7.36 9.53 6.05
C ILE A 111 -7.86 10.48 4.96
N GLU A 112 -7.36 11.70 4.94
CA GLU A 112 -7.72 12.69 3.93
C GLU A 112 -7.19 12.35 2.54
N ASP A 113 -5.99 11.77 2.46
CA ASP A 113 -5.38 11.40 1.18
C ASP A 113 -6.05 10.18 0.55
N THR A 114 -6.58 9.24 1.38
CA THR A 114 -7.29 8.03 0.92
C THR A 114 -8.78 8.26 0.71
N TYR A 115 -9.40 9.07 1.56
CA TYR A 115 -10.81 9.45 1.50
C TYR A 115 -10.94 10.98 1.47
N PRO A 116 -10.61 11.62 0.33
CA PRO A 116 -10.73 13.07 0.20
C PRO A 116 -12.20 13.50 0.33
N PRO A 117 -12.49 14.77 0.67
CA PRO A 117 -13.86 15.27 0.80
C PRO A 117 -14.71 14.97 -0.43
N LYS A 118 -16.01 14.72 -0.21
CA LYS A 118 -16.96 14.39 -1.31
C LYS A 118 -17.00 15.49 -2.38
N GLU A 119 -16.88 16.75 -1.96
CA GLU A 119 -16.78 17.90 -2.84
C GLU A 119 -15.57 17.81 -3.76
N PHE A 120 -14.40 17.44 -3.22
CA PHE A 120 -13.19 17.24 -4.02
C PHE A 120 -13.37 16.11 -5.06
N ILE A 121 -14.05 15.03 -4.70
CA ILE A 121 -14.31 13.91 -5.64
C ILE A 121 -15.21 14.37 -6.79
N ARG A 122 -16.21 15.21 -6.49
CA ARG A 122 -17.10 15.83 -7.48
C ARG A 122 -16.35 16.77 -8.39
N ASP A 123 -15.49 17.62 -7.82
CA ASP A 123 -14.63 18.53 -8.58
C ASP A 123 -13.69 17.77 -9.52
N VAL A 124 -13.08 16.66 -9.05
CA VAL A 124 -12.24 15.81 -9.90
C VAL A 124 -13.04 15.25 -11.07
N TYR A 125 -14.28 14.80 -10.85
CA TYR A 125 -15.13 14.28 -11.92
C TYR A 125 -15.47 15.35 -12.97
N ASP A 126 -15.85 16.55 -12.53
CA ASP A 126 -16.14 17.66 -13.45
C ASP A 126 -14.89 18.11 -14.21
N HIS A 127 -13.76 18.21 -13.52
CA HIS A 127 -12.50 18.57 -14.15
C HIS A 127 -11.98 17.51 -15.14
N LEU A 128 -12.25 16.21 -14.90
CA LEU A 128 -11.98 15.17 -15.89
C LEU A 128 -12.80 15.39 -17.16
N ALA A 129 -14.07 15.70 -16.99
CA ALA A 129 -14.93 15.96 -18.12
C ALA A 129 -14.49 17.19 -18.92
N TYR A 130 -14.04 18.25 -18.26
CA TYR A 130 -13.44 19.41 -18.93
C TYR A 130 -12.11 19.06 -19.59
N PHE A 131 -11.26 18.28 -18.93
CA PHE A 131 -9.96 17.88 -19.47
C PHE A 131 -10.07 17.04 -20.75
N PHE A 132 -11.12 16.24 -20.85
CA PHE A 132 -11.41 15.40 -22.02
C PHE A 132 -12.47 16.02 -22.96
N GLU A 133 -12.89 17.24 -22.71
CA GLU A 133 -13.87 17.99 -23.53
C GLU A 133 -15.22 17.23 -23.71
N ILE A 134 -15.67 16.55 -22.64
CA ILE A 134 -16.92 15.76 -22.67
C ILE A 134 -18.09 16.68 -22.32
N GLY A 135 -19.08 16.76 -23.19
CA GLY A 135 -20.32 17.48 -22.93
C GLY A 135 -21.26 16.74 -21.95
N ILE A 136 -22.17 17.48 -21.29
CA ILE A 136 -23.21 16.89 -20.46
C ILE A 136 -24.10 15.98 -21.32
N ASN A 137 -24.54 14.85 -20.75
CA ASN A 137 -25.33 13.81 -21.44
C ASN A 137 -24.60 13.16 -22.62
N SER A 138 -23.27 13.05 -22.54
CA SER A 138 -22.45 12.36 -23.53
C SER A 138 -21.26 11.66 -22.86
N GLY A 139 -20.54 10.85 -23.61
CA GLY A 139 -19.28 10.25 -23.17
C GLY A 139 -19.37 8.79 -22.73
N ARG A 140 -20.56 8.23 -22.58
CA ARG A 140 -20.71 6.82 -22.19
C ARG A 140 -19.94 5.88 -23.13
N GLY A 141 -19.14 5.01 -22.55
CA GLY A 141 -18.33 4.02 -23.26
C GLY A 141 -17.05 4.57 -23.90
N HIS A 142 -16.84 5.90 -23.89
CA HIS A 142 -15.62 6.48 -24.42
C HIS A 142 -14.44 6.22 -23.47
N VAL A 143 -13.29 5.90 -24.05
CA VAL A 143 -12.04 5.59 -23.35
C VAL A 143 -11.03 6.67 -23.65
N PHE A 144 -10.44 7.24 -22.60
CA PHE A 144 -9.46 8.31 -22.68
C PHE A 144 -8.16 7.88 -22.01
N GLU A 145 -7.03 8.20 -22.64
CA GLU A 145 -5.71 8.04 -22.01
C GLU A 145 -5.52 9.17 -20.98
N LEU A 146 -5.23 8.80 -19.74
CA LEU A 146 -5.05 9.77 -18.64
C LEU A 146 -3.57 9.91 -18.29
N SER A 147 -3.01 11.09 -18.51
CA SER A 147 -1.79 11.50 -17.83
C SER A 147 -2.15 12.15 -16.50
N LEU A 148 -2.06 11.38 -15.40
CA LEU A 148 -2.37 11.87 -14.06
C LEU A 148 -1.52 13.11 -13.71
N GLU A 149 -0.23 13.11 -14.09
CA GLU A 149 0.68 14.23 -13.85
C GLU A 149 0.21 15.51 -14.56
N LYS A 150 -0.16 15.41 -15.85
CA LYS A 150 -0.66 16.56 -16.61
C LYS A 150 -1.98 17.08 -16.04
N PHE A 151 -2.89 16.17 -15.72
CA PHE A 151 -4.16 16.52 -15.08
C PHE A 151 -3.94 17.27 -13.76
N CYS A 152 -3.12 16.72 -12.88
CA CYS A 152 -2.80 17.34 -11.60
C CYS A 152 -2.08 18.69 -11.75
N MET A 153 -1.25 18.84 -12.77
CA MET A 153 -0.56 20.10 -13.06
C MET A 153 -1.54 21.19 -13.50
N VAL A 154 -2.50 20.86 -14.37
CA VAL A 154 -3.51 21.80 -14.88
C VAL A 154 -4.40 22.32 -13.74
N TYR A 155 -4.90 21.41 -12.91
CA TYR A 155 -5.85 21.76 -11.84
C TYR A 155 -5.19 22.01 -10.47
N LYS A 156 -3.86 21.97 -10.38
CA LYS A 156 -3.06 22.15 -9.14
C LYS A 156 -3.45 21.19 -8.03
N TYR A 157 -3.69 19.94 -8.39
CA TYR A 157 -4.07 18.88 -7.48
C TYR A 157 -2.87 18.02 -7.03
N PHE A 158 -2.98 17.42 -5.85
CA PHE A 158 -2.03 16.40 -5.41
C PHE A 158 -2.40 15.03 -6.02
N PRO A 159 -1.46 14.36 -6.73
CA PRO A 159 -1.73 13.10 -7.43
C PRO A 159 -2.36 12.02 -6.56
N ILE A 160 -1.91 11.87 -5.30
CA ILE A 160 -2.42 10.86 -4.37
C ILE A 160 -3.93 11.04 -4.13
N ARG A 161 -4.39 12.28 -3.92
CA ARG A 161 -5.82 12.56 -3.68
C ARG A 161 -6.66 12.38 -4.94
N VAL A 162 -6.12 12.71 -6.10
CA VAL A 162 -6.80 12.48 -7.39
C VAL A 162 -6.92 10.99 -7.65
N ASP A 163 -5.87 10.22 -7.47
CA ASP A 163 -5.88 8.76 -7.63
C ASP A 163 -6.93 8.12 -6.71
N ALA A 164 -6.98 8.53 -5.44
CA ALA A 164 -8.01 8.08 -4.49
C ALA A 164 -9.44 8.45 -4.96
N ALA A 165 -9.65 9.68 -5.44
CA ALA A 165 -10.94 10.12 -5.97
C ALA A 165 -11.38 9.29 -7.19
N LEU A 166 -10.44 8.97 -8.11
CA LEU A 166 -10.70 8.13 -9.27
C LEU A 166 -11.10 6.69 -8.88
N HIS A 167 -10.43 6.12 -7.87
CA HIS A 167 -10.82 4.82 -7.33
C HIS A 167 -12.19 4.84 -6.68
N ILE A 168 -12.55 5.90 -5.95
CA ILE A 168 -13.89 6.05 -5.36
C ILE A 168 -14.95 6.18 -6.46
N LEU A 169 -14.72 6.99 -7.49
CA LEU A 169 -15.59 7.13 -8.65
C LEU A 169 -15.77 5.83 -9.42
N LYS A 170 -14.69 5.03 -9.55
CA LYS A 170 -14.72 3.68 -10.12
C LYS A 170 -15.61 2.76 -9.29
N ASN A 171 -15.42 2.72 -7.98
CA ASN A 171 -16.24 1.89 -7.08
C ASN A 171 -17.70 2.33 -7.06
N ALA A 172 -17.96 3.61 -7.26
CA ALA A 172 -19.31 4.14 -7.41
C ALA A 172 -19.94 3.90 -8.80
N GLY A 173 -19.18 3.32 -9.73
CA GLY A 173 -19.67 2.92 -11.06
C GLY A 173 -19.73 4.03 -12.10
N TYR A 174 -19.26 5.23 -11.80
CA TYR A 174 -19.28 6.36 -12.75
C TYR A 174 -18.26 6.20 -13.87
N ILE A 175 -17.08 5.71 -13.52
CA ILE A 175 -15.97 5.49 -14.45
C ILE A 175 -15.32 4.11 -14.21
N ASP A 176 -14.65 3.59 -15.23
CA ASP A 176 -13.57 2.62 -15.05
C ASP A 176 -12.25 3.38 -15.05
N TYR A 177 -11.39 3.06 -14.11
CA TYR A 177 -10.05 3.64 -13.98
C TYR A 177 -9.02 2.54 -13.82
N GLU A 178 -8.02 2.55 -14.68
CA GLU A 178 -6.90 1.60 -14.61
C GLU A 178 -5.58 2.36 -14.66
N PRO A 179 -4.94 2.56 -13.49
CA PRO A 179 -3.70 3.33 -13.38
C PRO A 179 -2.49 2.63 -13.97
N MET A 180 -2.49 1.30 -13.98
CA MET A 180 -1.42 0.49 -14.57
C MET A 180 -2.05 -0.69 -15.32
N PRO A 181 -2.55 -0.46 -16.55
CA PRO A 181 -3.11 -1.54 -17.33
C PRO A 181 -2.03 -2.60 -17.58
N ASP A 182 -2.27 -3.83 -17.13
CA ASP A 182 -1.42 -4.99 -17.42
C ASP A 182 -1.69 -5.48 -18.85
N THR A 183 -1.50 -4.58 -19.80
CA THR A 183 -1.60 -4.91 -21.22
C THR A 183 -0.26 -5.45 -21.67
N ARG A 184 -0.13 -6.77 -21.69
CA ARG A 184 1.00 -7.42 -22.35
C ARG A 184 0.98 -7.09 -23.85
N SER A 185 2.16 -6.94 -24.44
CA SER A 185 2.26 -6.85 -25.90
C SER A 185 1.61 -8.07 -26.52
N ARG A 186 0.88 -7.89 -27.60
CA ARG A 186 0.28 -8.99 -28.36
C ARG A 186 0.60 -8.87 -29.83
N LEU A 187 0.71 -10.00 -30.47
CA LEU A 187 1.13 -10.10 -31.85
C LEU A 187 0.37 -11.20 -32.58
N LYS A 188 0.11 -10.96 -33.86
CA LYS A 188 -0.41 -11.93 -34.83
C LYS A 188 0.39 -11.78 -36.14
N PHE A 189 0.71 -12.90 -36.80
CA PHE A 189 1.24 -12.84 -38.14
C PHE A 189 0.13 -12.52 -39.14
N ILE A 190 0.40 -11.56 -40.03
CA ILE A 190 -0.48 -11.20 -41.14
C ILE A 190 -0.20 -12.11 -42.34
N LEU A 191 1.08 -12.39 -42.59
CA LEU A 191 1.54 -13.29 -43.64
C LEU A 191 1.28 -14.76 -43.23
N SER A 192 0.98 -15.59 -44.23
CA SER A 192 0.95 -17.04 -44.06
C SER A 192 2.36 -17.62 -43.84
N ARG A 193 2.45 -18.90 -43.42
CA ARG A 193 3.73 -19.59 -43.24
C ARG A 193 4.57 -19.62 -44.48
N ASP A 194 3.93 -19.85 -45.63
CA ASP A 194 4.62 -19.97 -46.92
C ASP A 194 5.16 -18.63 -47.37
N GLU A 195 4.38 -17.55 -47.22
CA GLU A 195 4.81 -16.19 -47.56
C GLU A 195 5.96 -15.75 -46.64
N LEU A 196 5.95 -16.11 -45.38
CA LEU A 196 7.02 -15.80 -44.42
C LEU A 196 8.34 -16.50 -44.81
N TYR A 197 8.25 -17.73 -45.33
CA TYR A 197 9.42 -18.51 -45.77
C TYR A 197 10.11 -17.88 -47.01
N TYR A 198 9.35 -17.25 -47.87
CA TYR A 198 9.86 -16.59 -49.09
C TYR A 198 10.36 -15.16 -48.88
N LEU A 199 10.27 -14.62 -47.66
CA LEU A 199 10.79 -13.29 -47.34
C LEU A 199 12.34 -13.25 -47.43
N LYS A 200 12.87 -12.77 -48.55
CA LYS A 200 14.32 -12.67 -48.79
C LYS A 200 15.01 -11.45 -48.15
N GLU A 201 14.26 -10.49 -47.64
CA GLU A 201 14.78 -9.22 -47.11
C GLU A 201 14.51 -9.07 -45.60
N SER A 202 14.96 -9.99 -44.77
CA SER A 202 14.96 -9.83 -43.32
C SER A 202 16.37 -9.60 -42.80
N SER A 203 16.53 -8.65 -41.90
CA SER A 203 17.80 -8.49 -41.20
C SER A 203 18.05 -9.72 -40.30
N GLU A 204 19.30 -9.94 -39.93
CA GLU A 204 19.65 -11.03 -39.01
C GLU A 204 18.88 -10.94 -37.70
N GLU A 205 18.66 -9.72 -37.18
CA GLU A 205 17.86 -9.45 -35.98
C GLU A 205 16.37 -9.81 -36.18
N GLU A 206 15.76 -9.40 -37.31
CA GLU A 206 14.38 -9.75 -37.65
C GLU A 206 14.21 -11.27 -37.78
N SER A 207 15.17 -11.96 -38.39
CA SER A 207 15.13 -13.42 -38.49
C SER A 207 15.21 -14.12 -37.13
N ARG A 208 16.11 -13.65 -36.26
CA ARG A 208 16.21 -14.18 -34.86
C ARG A 208 14.92 -13.97 -34.06
N VAL A 209 14.36 -12.75 -34.10
CA VAL A 209 13.12 -12.42 -33.42
C VAL A 209 11.96 -13.24 -33.94
N THR A 210 11.79 -13.33 -35.26
CA THR A 210 10.73 -14.12 -35.92
C THR A 210 10.82 -15.60 -35.56
N THR A 211 12.02 -16.16 -35.59
CA THR A 211 12.27 -17.58 -35.24
C THR A 211 11.93 -17.83 -33.77
N THR A 212 12.31 -16.93 -32.87
CA THR A 212 12.00 -17.03 -31.43
C THR A 212 10.51 -16.94 -31.19
N LEU A 213 9.81 -16.02 -31.85
CA LEU A 213 8.35 -15.90 -31.78
C LEU A 213 7.65 -17.21 -32.16
N LEU A 214 8.04 -17.80 -33.32
CA LEU A 214 7.44 -19.03 -33.82
C LEU A 214 7.73 -20.26 -32.92
N ARG A 215 8.89 -20.27 -32.25
CA ARG A 215 9.26 -21.37 -31.34
C ARG A 215 8.53 -21.27 -30.00
N ARG A 216 8.38 -20.07 -29.46
CA ARG A 216 7.86 -19.82 -28.12
C ARG A 216 6.35 -19.74 -28.06
N TYR A 217 5.73 -19.18 -29.09
CA TYR A 217 4.30 -18.86 -29.07
C TYR A 217 3.54 -19.61 -30.16
N SER A 218 2.69 -20.54 -29.77
CA SER A 218 1.83 -21.26 -30.71
C SER A 218 0.59 -20.44 -31.08
N GLY A 219 0.09 -20.63 -32.30
CA GLY A 219 -1.15 -20.02 -32.77
C GLY A 219 -1.06 -18.56 -33.22
N LEU A 220 0.14 -18.01 -33.43
CA LEU A 220 0.36 -16.65 -33.90
C LEU A 220 -0.19 -16.36 -35.31
N PHE A 221 -0.38 -17.39 -36.14
CA PHE A 221 -1.01 -17.24 -37.47
C PHE A 221 -2.53 -17.21 -37.44
N THR A 222 -3.13 -17.73 -36.36
CA THR A 222 -4.57 -17.85 -36.26
C THR A 222 -5.17 -16.66 -35.53
N ASP A 223 -4.58 -16.26 -34.40
CA ASP A 223 -5.09 -15.20 -33.56
C ASP A 223 -3.97 -14.47 -32.81
N TYR A 224 -4.31 -13.33 -32.19
CA TYR A 224 -3.39 -12.60 -31.33
C TYR A 224 -2.96 -13.43 -30.13
N ARG A 225 -1.65 -13.46 -29.90
CA ARG A 225 -1.06 -14.07 -28.71
C ARG A 225 -0.29 -13.02 -27.92
N TYR A 226 -0.41 -13.11 -26.60
CA TYR A 226 0.41 -12.30 -25.72
C TYR A 226 1.86 -12.74 -25.80
N ILE A 227 2.75 -11.77 -25.93
CA ILE A 227 4.18 -11.98 -25.98
C ILE A 227 4.87 -11.25 -24.83
N ASP A 228 5.99 -11.77 -24.37
CA ASP A 228 6.86 -11.13 -23.39
C ASP A 228 8.16 -10.71 -24.06
N GLU A 229 8.32 -9.40 -24.23
CA GLU A 229 9.50 -8.82 -24.89
C GLU A 229 10.78 -9.09 -24.12
N SER A 230 10.72 -9.29 -22.79
CA SER A 230 11.88 -9.64 -21.96
C SER A 230 12.38 -11.04 -22.25
N VAL A 231 11.47 -11.99 -22.43
CA VAL A 231 11.80 -13.39 -22.81
C VAL A 231 12.41 -13.44 -24.19
N ILE A 232 11.83 -12.70 -25.14
CA ILE A 232 12.37 -12.62 -26.52
C ILE A 232 13.76 -11.98 -26.50
N ALA A 233 13.96 -10.92 -25.72
CA ALA A 233 15.25 -10.25 -25.54
C ALA A 233 16.33 -11.20 -25.00
N SER A 234 15.99 -11.98 -23.98
CA SER A 234 16.89 -13.01 -23.41
C SER A 234 17.27 -14.07 -24.43
N ASP A 235 16.29 -14.60 -25.18
CA ASP A 235 16.53 -15.69 -26.14
C ASP A 235 17.32 -15.24 -27.38
N THR A 236 17.20 -13.96 -27.74
CA THR A 236 17.85 -13.39 -28.93
C THR A 236 19.15 -12.67 -28.64
N CYS A 237 19.49 -12.47 -27.35
CA CYS A 237 20.60 -11.63 -26.89
C CYS A 237 20.52 -10.17 -27.42
N LEU A 238 19.29 -9.66 -27.59
CA LEU A 238 19.00 -8.28 -27.96
C LEU A 238 18.45 -7.50 -26.76
N THR A 239 18.59 -6.18 -26.78
CA THR A 239 17.94 -5.32 -25.78
C THR A 239 16.42 -5.24 -26.01
N ARG A 240 15.64 -4.90 -24.99
CA ARG A 240 14.18 -4.71 -25.13
C ARG A 240 13.83 -3.64 -26.17
N ASP A 241 14.62 -2.57 -26.23
CA ASP A 241 14.41 -1.50 -27.21
C ASP A 241 14.66 -2.00 -28.65
N GLN A 242 15.69 -2.82 -28.86
CA GLN A 242 15.94 -3.47 -30.18
C GLN A 242 14.76 -4.39 -30.53
N ILE A 243 14.27 -5.22 -29.61
CA ILE A 243 13.08 -6.05 -29.84
C ILE A 243 11.89 -5.20 -30.24
N TYR A 244 11.61 -4.14 -29.48
CA TYR A 244 10.50 -3.23 -29.76
C TYR A 244 10.62 -2.59 -31.16
N MET A 245 11.80 -2.10 -31.51
CA MET A 245 12.04 -1.50 -32.84
C MET A 245 11.91 -2.52 -33.96
N THR A 246 12.42 -3.74 -33.78
CA THR A 246 12.27 -4.85 -34.70
C THR A 246 10.81 -5.23 -34.93
N LEU A 247 10.03 -5.38 -33.83
CA LEU A 247 8.60 -5.68 -33.95
C LEU A 247 7.82 -4.55 -34.65
N ARG A 248 8.18 -3.29 -34.39
CA ARG A 248 7.62 -2.15 -35.14
C ARG A 248 7.99 -2.14 -36.62
N SER A 249 9.21 -2.51 -36.95
CA SER A 249 9.65 -2.67 -38.36
C SER A 249 8.82 -3.74 -39.10
N LEU A 250 8.68 -4.92 -38.45
CA LEU A 250 7.85 -6.01 -38.98
C LEU A 250 6.37 -5.61 -39.12
N HIS A 251 5.84 -4.84 -38.17
CA HIS A 251 4.46 -4.31 -38.25
C HIS A 251 4.30 -3.32 -39.39
N LYS A 252 5.22 -2.38 -39.55
CA LYS A 252 5.22 -1.40 -40.66
C LYS A 252 5.28 -2.08 -42.07
N ARG A 253 6.00 -3.17 -42.14
CA ARG A 253 6.08 -4.00 -43.35
C ARG A 253 4.91 -4.97 -43.53
N ARG A 254 3.90 -4.92 -42.67
CA ARG A 254 2.71 -5.80 -42.66
C ARG A 254 3.03 -7.30 -42.61
N ILE A 255 4.13 -7.67 -41.99
CA ILE A 255 4.50 -9.06 -41.72
C ILE A 255 3.76 -9.56 -40.50
N VAL A 256 3.68 -8.71 -39.46
CA VAL A 256 2.94 -8.96 -38.23
C VAL A 256 2.01 -7.80 -37.91
N ASP A 257 0.93 -8.08 -37.20
CA ASP A 257 0.18 -7.05 -36.49
C ASP A 257 0.61 -7.06 -35.03
N PHE A 258 1.43 -6.08 -34.68
CA PHE A 258 2.01 -5.92 -33.35
C PHE A 258 1.29 -4.81 -32.59
N GLN A 259 0.73 -5.16 -31.45
CA GLN A 259 0.13 -4.23 -30.52
C GLN A 259 1.02 -4.16 -29.27
N PRO A 260 1.81 -3.10 -29.17
CA PRO A 260 2.74 -2.95 -28.05
C PRO A 260 1.98 -2.77 -26.73
N ARG A 261 2.63 -3.16 -25.65
CA ARG A 261 2.19 -2.89 -24.29
C ARG A 261 1.93 -1.39 -24.10
N LYS A 262 0.72 -1.02 -23.81
CA LYS A 262 0.37 0.35 -23.43
C LYS A 262 0.36 0.43 -21.90
N ASN A 263 1.38 1.04 -21.32
CA ASN A 263 1.45 1.39 -19.90
C ASN A 263 0.86 2.79 -19.64
N ILE A 264 -0.17 3.16 -20.38
CA ILE A 264 -0.79 4.47 -20.22
C ILE A 264 -2.06 4.26 -19.43
N PRO A 265 -2.21 4.89 -18.25
CA PRO A 265 -3.45 4.87 -17.50
C PRO A 265 -4.61 5.32 -18.38
N TYR A 266 -5.76 4.71 -18.17
CA TYR A 266 -6.96 5.12 -18.92
C TYR A 266 -8.16 5.29 -18.01
N ILE A 267 -9.09 6.11 -18.48
CA ILE A 267 -10.43 6.29 -17.90
C ILE A 267 -11.45 5.97 -18.99
N LYS A 268 -12.50 5.23 -18.58
CA LYS A 268 -13.68 5.00 -19.42
C LYS A 268 -14.92 5.46 -18.66
N TYR A 269 -15.77 6.23 -19.30
CA TYR A 269 -17.05 6.64 -18.73
C TYR A 269 -18.07 5.50 -18.85
N ASN A 270 -18.62 5.07 -17.73
CA ASN A 270 -19.62 3.99 -17.68
C ASN A 270 -21.05 4.51 -17.92
N ILE A 271 -21.26 5.78 -17.63
CA ILE A 271 -22.51 6.50 -17.87
C ILE A 271 -22.23 7.76 -18.69
N ASP A 272 -23.25 8.37 -19.25
CA ASP A 272 -23.12 9.70 -19.81
C ASP A 272 -22.79 10.71 -18.72
N ARG A 273 -21.99 11.72 -19.06
CA ARG A 273 -21.58 12.78 -18.14
C ARG A 273 -22.79 13.45 -17.49
N ILE A 274 -22.82 13.47 -16.19
CA ILE A 274 -23.72 14.27 -15.37
C ILE A 274 -22.95 15.44 -14.74
N ASP A 275 -23.65 16.36 -14.10
CA ASP A 275 -23.02 17.42 -13.28
C ASP A 275 -22.42 16.77 -12.02
N GLY A 276 -21.24 17.22 -11.60
CA GLY A 276 -20.57 16.66 -10.41
C GLY A 276 -21.41 16.76 -9.13
N LYS A 277 -22.26 17.79 -9.01
CA LYS A 277 -23.20 17.91 -7.87
C LYS A 277 -24.20 16.77 -7.77
N ASP A 278 -24.53 16.13 -8.91
CA ASP A 278 -25.50 15.04 -8.99
C ASP A 278 -24.84 13.66 -8.71
N ILE A 279 -23.53 13.63 -8.48
CA ILE A 279 -22.82 12.41 -8.06
C ILE A 279 -23.26 12.02 -6.66
N VAL A 280 -23.79 10.81 -6.54
CA VAL A 280 -24.18 10.19 -5.28
C VAL A 280 -23.12 9.17 -4.88
N LEU A 281 -22.46 9.41 -3.76
CA LEU A 281 -21.56 8.44 -3.13
C LEU A 281 -22.32 7.77 -1.97
N SER A 282 -22.66 6.50 -2.14
CA SER A 282 -23.40 5.76 -1.11
C SER A 282 -22.56 5.63 0.17
N LYS A 283 -23.26 5.41 1.30
CA LYS A 283 -22.58 5.21 2.59
C LYS A 283 -21.59 4.05 2.54
N ASP A 284 -21.92 2.96 1.87
CA ASP A 284 -21.07 1.76 1.79
C ASP A 284 -19.80 1.99 0.96
N ILE A 285 -19.85 2.87 -0.02
CA ILE A 285 -18.69 3.16 -0.89
C ILE A 285 -17.75 4.20 -0.28
N TYR A 286 -18.28 5.10 0.54
CA TYR A 286 -17.47 6.20 1.07
C TYR A 286 -17.52 6.32 2.60
N ASP A 287 -18.69 6.58 3.20
CA ASP A 287 -18.77 6.96 4.62
C ASP A 287 -18.35 5.81 5.53
N ASN A 288 -18.84 4.60 5.30
CA ASN A 288 -18.53 3.42 6.11
C ASN A 288 -17.05 3.03 5.98
N LEU A 289 -16.53 3.00 4.76
CA LEU A 289 -15.12 2.68 4.51
C LEU A 289 -14.18 3.74 5.09
N LYS A 290 -14.54 5.02 4.99
CA LYS A 290 -13.79 6.10 5.63
C LYS A 290 -13.79 5.99 7.14
N SER A 291 -14.94 5.71 7.75
CA SER A 291 -15.08 5.51 9.20
C SER A 291 -14.23 4.35 9.68
N GLU A 292 -14.33 3.19 9.00
CA GLU A 292 -13.53 2.01 9.32
C GLU A 292 -12.03 2.27 9.19
N PHE A 293 -11.61 2.90 8.11
CA PHE A 293 -10.21 3.28 7.90
C PHE A 293 -9.71 4.26 8.98
N SER A 294 -10.55 5.24 9.35
CA SER A 294 -10.24 6.19 10.41
C SER A 294 -10.09 5.52 11.76
N THR A 295 -10.99 4.59 12.11
CA THR A 295 -10.92 3.82 13.35
C THR A 295 -9.61 3.01 13.42
N ARG A 296 -9.21 2.36 12.35
CA ARG A 296 -7.93 1.63 12.29
C ARG A 296 -6.71 2.54 12.48
N ILE A 297 -6.73 3.72 11.88
CA ILE A 297 -5.66 4.73 12.07
C ILE A 297 -5.63 5.22 13.52
N GLU A 298 -6.78 5.57 14.10
CA GLU A 298 -6.83 6.05 15.50
C GLU A 298 -6.41 4.95 16.49
N SER A 299 -6.80 3.69 16.25
CA SER A 299 -6.31 2.55 17.04
C SER A 299 -4.78 2.42 16.97
N MET A 300 -4.19 2.63 15.82
CA MET A 300 -2.72 2.64 15.69
C MET A 300 -2.09 3.80 16.45
N ILE A 301 -2.66 5.00 16.38
CA ILE A 301 -2.19 6.18 17.12
C ILE A 301 -2.29 5.94 18.62
N LEU A 302 -3.40 5.37 19.09
CA LEU A 302 -3.57 5.01 20.50
C LEU A 302 -2.51 4.01 20.97
N TYR A 303 -2.21 3.00 20.15
CA TYR A 303 -1.15 2.04 20.46
C TYR A 303 0.23 2.70 20.55
N LEU A 304 0.53 3.62 19.63
CA LEU A 304 1.79 4.33 19.61
C LEU A 304 2.00 5.24 20.83
N ARG A 305 0.92 5.89 21.25
CA ARG A 305 0.92 6.85 22.40
C ARG A 305 0.70 6.20 23.74
N ASN A 306 0.41 4.91 23.77
CA ASN A 306 0.20 4.21 25.00
C ASN A 306 1.50 4.07 25.80
N ASP A 307 1.51 4.54 27.02
CA ASP A 307 2.63 4.47 27.95
C ASP A 307 2.28 3.68 29.24
N TYR A 308 1.09 3.08 29.33
CA TYR A 308 0.57 2.51 30.56
C TYR A 308 0.10 1.06 30.45
N ILE A 309 -0.51 0.68 29.33
CA ILE A 309 -1.08 -0.66 29.13
C ILE A 309 -0.03 -1.54 28.43
N CYS A 310 0.16 -2.74 28.92
CA CYS A 310 1.03 -3.72 28.29
C CYS A 310 0.79 -3.83 26.78
N ARG A 311 1.86 -3.75 25.99
CA ARG A 311 1.76 -3.79 24.50
C ARG A 311 1.03 -5.01 23.98
N SER A 312 1.25 -6.18 24.62
CA SER A 312 0.58 -7.41 24.24
C SER A 312 -0.89 -7.40 24.58
N GLN A 313 -1.25 -6.89 25.76
CA GLN A 313 -2.66 -6.76 26.15
C GLN A 313 -3.43 -5.84 25.20
N GLN A 314 -2.84 -4.70 24.88
CA GLN A 314 -3.49 -3.75 23.96
C GLN A 314 -3.67 -4.35 22.55
N LEU A 315 -2.69 -5.10 22.05
CA LEU A 315 -2.80 -5.80 20.75
C LEU A 315 -3.86 -6.91 20.80
N LEU A 316 -3.84 -7.74 21.83
CA LEU A 316 -4.80 -8.83 22.01
C LEU A 316 -6.22 -8.30 22.19
N GLY A 317 -6.39 -7.24 22.98
CA GLY A 317 -7.66 -6.54 23.14
C GLY A 317 -8.20 -5.98 21.80
N TYR A 318 -7.36 -5.41 20.96
CA TYR A 318 -7.75 -4.98 19.63
C TYR A 318 -8.30 -6.13 18.76
N PHE A 319 -7.76 -7.34 18.92
CA PHE A 319 -8.22 -8.55 18.23
C PHE A 319 -9.35 -9.29 18.95
N GLY A 320 -9.88 -8.75 20.06
CA GLY A 320 -11.02 -9.30 20.77
C GLY A 320 -10.67 -10.25 21.94
N GLU A 321 -9.40 -10.32 22.33
CA GLU A 321 -8.94 -11.11 23.49
C GLU A 321 -8.67 -10.19 24.67
N TYR A 322 -9.66 -10.04 25.55
CA TYR A 322 -9.64 -9.06 26.65
C TYR A 322 -9.03 -9.58 27.96
N ASN A 323 -8.87 -10.90 28.11
CA ASN A 323 -8.38 -11.51 29.37
C ASN A 323 -6.88 -11.82 29.34
N ALA A 324 -6.11 -11.12 28.53
CA ALA A 324 -4.68 -11.34 28.42
C ALA A 324 -3.93 -10.80 29.64
N HIS A 325 -2.94 -11.56 30.13
CA HIS A 325 -2.04 -11.10 31.19
C HIS A 325 -0.93 -10.20 30.62
N GLU A 326 -0.32 -9.41 31.49
CA GLU A 326 0.86 -8.63 31.14
C GLU A 326 1.99 -9.55 30.65
N CYS A 327 2.67 -9.12 29.59
CA CYS A 327 3.70 -9.97 28.98
C CYS A 327 5.04 -9.98 29.74
N GLY A 328 5.25 -9.06 30.68
CA GLY A 328 6.50 -8.92 31.46
C GLY A 328 7.75 -8.55 30.67
N MET A 329 7.63 -8.33 29.33
CA MET A 329 8.82 -8.16 28.45
C MET A 329 8.72 -6.98 27.49
N CYS A 330 7.61 -6.28 27.40
CA CYS A 330 7.49 -5.07 26.59
C CYS A 330 8.09 -3.86 27.32
N ASP A 331 8.29 -2.78 26.59
CA ASP A 331 8.81 -1.51 27.09
C ASP A 331 8.04 -1.01 28.33
N ILE A 332 6.72 -1.13 28.32
CA ILE A 332 5.86 -0.71 29.41
C ILE A 332 6.02 -1.61 30.64
N CYS A 333 5.98 -2.92 30.49
CA CYS A 333 6.17 -3.85 31.61
C CYS A 333 7.57 -3.71 32.24
N ILE A 334 8.62 -3.51 31.43
CA ILE A 334 9.98 -3.34 31.95
C ILE A 334 10.13 -1.99 32.67
N SER A 335 9.49 -0.93 32.16
CA SER A 335 9.54 0.39 32.80
C SER A 335 8.69 0.47 34.06
N SER A 336 7.59 -0.26 34.14
CA SER A 336 6.76 -0.35 35.36
C SER A 336 7.47 -1.10 36.50
N ASP A 337 8.31 -2.09 36.18
CA ASP A 337 9.17 -2.74 37.19
C ASP A 337 10.28 -1.80 37.73
N SER A 338 10.63 -0.76 36.97
CA SER A 338 11.69 0.18 37.35
C SER A 338 11.18 1.50 37.97
N ASN A 339 9.92 1.87 37.71
CA ASN A 339 9.29 3.06 38.26
C ASN A 339 7.89 2.69 38.77
N PHE A 340 7.77 2.53 40.09
CA PHE A 340 6.54 2.41 40.87
C PHE A 340 5.47 3.46 40.45
N CYS A 341 4.59 3.14 39.48
CA CYS A 341 3.20 3.53 39.62
C CYS A 341 2.46 2.34 40.21
N SER A 342 2.60 2.18 41.50
CA SER A 342 1.88 1.19 42.31
C SER A 342 0.36 1.33 42.06
N GLU A 343 -0.35 0.22 42.01
CA GLU A 343 -1.83 0.18 42.10
C GLU A 343 -2.36 1.15 43.18
N ASP A 344 -1.58 1.38 44.22
CA ASP A 344 -1.80 2.33 45.30
C ASP A 344 -1.88 3.81 44.85
N LEU A 345 -1.19 4.23 43.79
CA LEU A 345 -1.27 5.61 43.27
C LEU A 345 -2.42 5.78 42.26
N LEU A 346 -2.76 4.73 41.49
CA LEU A 346 -3.89 4.74 40.57
C LEU A 346 -5.24 4.60 41.28
N SER A 347 -5.31 3.87 42.42
CA SER A 347 -6.52 3.62 43.17
C SER A 347 -7.26 4.89 43.57
N PRO A 348 -6.63 5.94 44.12
CA PRO A 348 -7.32 7.17 44.48
C PRO A 348 -7.89 7.92 43.27
N ALA A 349 -7.17 7.92 42.15
CA ALA A 349 -7.64 8.57 40.94
C ALA A 349 -8.81 7.81 40.30
N LYS A 350 -8.77 6.47 40.28
CA LYS A 350 -9.86 5.60 39.83
C LYS A 350 -11.13 5.84 40.68
N GLU A 351 -10.98 5.86 41.99
CA GLU A 351 -12.10 6.10 42.93
C GLU A 351 -12.71 7.49 42.73
N ALA A 352 -11.88 8.51 42.52
CA ALA A 352 -12.34 9.86 42.25
C ALA A 352 -13.10 9.97 40.89
N ILE A 353 -12.65 9.27 39.87
CA ILE A 353 -13.35 9.22 38.58
C ILE A 353 -14.67 8.47 38.70
N LEU A 354 -14.69 7.31 39.38
CA LEU A 354 -15.91 6.52 39.57
C LEU A 354 -16.94 7.30 40.42
N ASN A 355 -16.49 8.05 41.42
CA ASN A 355 -17.35 8.92 42.20
C ASN A 355 -17.92 10.06 41.35
N LEU A 356 -17.13 10.66 40.46
CA LEU A 356 -17.61 11.70 39.56
C LEU A 356 -18.66 11.16 38.59
N LEU A 357 -18.51 9.94 38.10
CA LEU A 357 -19.40 9.31 37.11
C LEU A 357 -20.57 8.56 37.74
N SER A 358 -20.66 8.55 39.10
CA SER A 358 -21.71 7.80 39.85
C SER A 358 -23.12 8.39 39.72
N ASP A 359 -23.24 9.63 39.23
CA ASP A 359 -24.53 10.31 39.01
C ASP A 359 -25.21 9.91 37.69
N ASN A 360 -24.58 9.09 36.84
CA ASN A 360 -25.05 8.68 35.51
C ASN A 360 -25.30 9.85 34.52
N GLU A 361 -24.70 11.01 34.78
CA GLU A 361 -24.75 12.14 33.85
C GLU A 361 -23.53 12.15 32.91
N LYS A 362 -23.62 12.97 31.84
CA LYS A 362 -22.51 13.14 30.88
C LYS A 362 -21.54 14.20 31.41
N HIS A 363 -20.33 13.79 31.74
CA HIS A 363 -19.26 14.66 32.19
C HIS A 363 -18.34 15.08 31.06
N SER A 364 -17.87 16.33 31.09
CA SER A 364 -16.89 16.86 30.15
C SER A 364 -15.46 16.50 30.58
N ILE A 365 -14.54 16.40 29.62
CA ILE A 365 -13.09 16.22 29.87
C ILE A 365 -12.55 17.36 30.76
N VAL A 366 -13.18 18.56 30.73
CA VAL A 366 -12.79 19.70 31.55
C VAL A 366 -13.08 19.47 33.00
N GLU A 367 -14.16 18.77 33.36
CA GLU A 367 -14.51 18.41 34.73
C GLU A 367 -13.54 17.39 35.34
N LEU A 368 -13.03 16.45 34.52
CA LEU A 368 -11.97 15.53 34.92
C LEU A 368 -10.66 16.26 35.30
N LYS A 369 -10.39 17.42 34.68
CA LYS A 369 -9.23 18.26 35.02
C LYS A 369 -9.39 19.00 36.35
N THR A 370 -10.59 19.06 36.92
CA THR A 370 -10.81 19.63 38.26
C THR A 370 -10.45 18.67 39.38
N LEU A 371 -10.23 17.40 39.06
CA LEU A 371 -9.74 16.43 40.04
C LEU A 371 -8.31 16.82 40.46
N LEU A 372 -8.05 16.81 41.77
CA LEU A 372 -6.77 17.23 42.39
C LEU A 372 -5.62 16.22 42.12
N PHE A 373 -5.57 15.63 40.92
CA PHE A 373 -4.54 14.69 40.49
C PHE A 373 -3.80 15.22 39.29
N ASP A 374 -2.58 14.73 39.08
CA ASP A 374 -1.83 15.02 37.85
C ASP A 374 -2.62 14.57 36.62
N GLU A 375 -2.64 15.41 35.58
CA GLU A 375 -3.37 15.14 34.33
C GLU A 375 -2.98 13.78 33.69
N VAL A 376 -1.74 13.38 33.90
CA VAL A 376 -1.19 12.09 33.42
C VAL A 376 -1.84 10.94 34.23
N LEU A 377 -1.98 11.08 35.52
CA LEU A 377 -2.56 10.07 36.42
C LEU A 377 -4.07 9.91 36.19
N VAL A 378 -4.80 11.02 36.02
CA VAL A 378 -6.23 11.01 35.68
C VAL A 378 -6.48 10.30 34.36
N LYS A 379 -5.66 10.58 33.36
CA LYS A 379 -5.78 9.97 32.05
C LYS A 379 -5.49 8.46 32.09
N ALA A 380 -4.49 8.04 32.84
CA ALA A 380 -4.16 6.63 33.03
C ALA A 380 -5.29 5.88 33.77
N ALA A 381 -5.82 6.46 34.81
CA ALA A 381 -6.94 5.90 35.58
C ALA A 381 -8.21 5.79 34.71
N LEU A 382 -8.53 6.80 33.91
CA LEU A 382 -9.65 6.79 32.98
C LEU A 382 -9.51 5.69 31.95
N GLN A 383 -8.32 5.57 31.31
CA GLN A 383 -8.04 4.51 30.32
C GLN A 383 -8.17 3.11 30.92
N TYR A 384 -7.72 2.93 32.18
CA TYR A 384 -7.88 1.67 32.90
C TYR A 384 -9.35 1.33 33.13
N LEU A 385 -10.15 2.32 33.59
CA LEU A 385 -11.58 2.12 33.87
C LEU A 385 -12.39 1.81 32.59
N ILE A 386 -12.05 2.43 31.47
CA ILE A 386 -12.65 2.11 30.14
C ILE A 386 -12.25 0.70 29.71
N TYR A 387 -10.99 0.34 29.90
CA TYR A 387 -10.46 -0.97 29.48
C TYR A 387 -11.09 -2.12 30.27
N GLU A 388 -11.30 -1.93 31.56
CA GLU A 388 -11.92 -2.90 32.50
C GLU A 388 -13.46 -2.82 32.48
N GLU A 389 -14.07 -2.07 31.57
CA GLU A 389 -15.53 -1.91 31.42
C GLU A 389 -16.25 -1.40 32.71
N TYR A 390 -15.56 -0.63 33.54
CA TYR A 390 -16.18 0.03 34.70
C TYR A 390 -16.99 1.27 34.32
N ILE A 391 -16.70 1.87 33.16
CA ILE A 391 -17.33 3.08 32.62
C ILE A 391 -17.44 3.02 31.08
#